data_c3d87dafcb9fae3d2821ad6725ab091a
#
_entry.id   c3d87dafcb9fae3d2821ad6725ab091a
#
_cell.length_a   1.000
_cell.length_b   1.000
_cell.length_c   1.000
_cell.angle_alpha   90.00
_cell.angle_beta   90.00
_cell.angle_gamma   90.00
#
_symmetry.space_group_name_H-M   'P 1'
#
loop_
_entity.id
_entity.type
_entity.pdbx_description
1 polymer ?
#
loop_
_entity_poly.entity_id
_entity_poly.type
_entity_poly.pdbx_seq_one_letter_code
_entity_poly.pdbx_strand_id
1 'polypeptide(L)'
;MLDFYADWCVACKEFEKYTFHNANVAPELQRFVLLQADVTANRPQDIKLLMSLNVLGLPTLDFWDANGEPLPAARLTGFMKANPFLKHLEQNQLIKSEG
;
A
#
# COMPACT_ATOMS: atom_id res chain seq x y z
N MET A 1 0.74 6.74 2.62
CA MET A 1 0.86 5.35 2.13
C MET A 1 1.87 5.30 0.99
N LEU A 2 2.81 4.40 1.07
CA LEU A 2 3.78 4.15 0.00
C LEU A 2 3.50 2.78 -0.61
N ASP A 3 3.22 2.76 -1.91
CA ASP A 3 2.90 1.58 -2.68
C ASP A 3 4.11 1.18 -3.53
N PHE A 4 4.70 0.03 -3.25
CA PHE A 4 5.75 -0.54 -4.07
C PHE A 4 5.12 -1.34 -5.20
N TYR A 5 5.37 -0.92 -6.43
CA TYR A 5 4.65 -1.37 -7.62
C TYR A 5 5.60 -1.71 -8.76
N ALA A 6 5.19 -2.65 -9.61
CA ALA A 6 5.86 -2.92 -10.88
C ALA A 6 4.81 -3.32 -11.93
N ASP A 7 5.05 -2.94 -13.18
CA ASP A 7 4.14 -3.28 -14.30
C ASP A 7 4.03 -4.78 -14.54
N TRP A 8 5.08 -5.53 -14.24
CA TRP A 8 5.09 -6.98 -14.38
C TRP A 8 4.45 -7.73 -13.20
N CYS A 9 4.01 -7.01 -12.18
CA CYS A 9 3.39 -7.60 -11.00
C CYS A 9 1.87 -7.66 -11.20
N VAL A 10 1.33 -8.85 -11.49
CA VAL A 10 -0.11 -9.04 -11.69
C VAL A 10 -0.90 -8.66 -10.44
N ALA A 11 -0.44 -9.08 -9.26
CA ALA A 11 -1.10 -8.76 -8.00
C ALA A 11 -1.15 -7.25 -7.73
N CYS A 12 -0.13 -6.49 -8.15
CA CYS A 12 -0.12 -5.03 -8.04
C CYS A 12 -1.25 -4.41 -8.87
N LYS A 13 -1.44 -4.91 -10.09
CA LYS A 13 -2.49 -4.42 -10.98
C LYS A 13 -3.88 -4.80 -10.48
N GLU A 14 -4.02 -6.00 -9.93
CA GLU A 14 -5.27 -6.43 -9.30
C GLU A 14 -5.61 -5.58 -8.09
N PHE A 15 -4.63 -5.21 -7.30
CA PHE A 15 -4.82 -4.34 -6.13
C PHE A 15 -5.35 -2.97 -6.56
N GLU A 16 -4.76 -2.39 -7.61
CA GLU A 16 -5.26 -1.13 -8.19
C GLU A 16 -6.69 -1.26 -8.68
N LYS A 17 -6.96 -2.27 -9.50
CA LYS A 17 -8.23 -2.43 -10.18
C LYS A 17 -9.37 -2.79 -9.23
N TYR A 18 -9.16 -3.77 -8.36
CA TYR A 18 -10.25 -4.33 -7.56
C TYR A 18 -10.36 -3.73 -6.16
N THR A 19 -9.30 -3.15 -5.63
CA THR A 19 -9.28 -2.61 -4.29
C THR A 19 -9.22 -1.09 -4.29
N PHE A 20 -8.20 -0.50 -4.89
CA PHE A 20 -8.03 0.95 -4.84
C PHE A 20 -9.12 1.72 -5.58
N HIS A 21 -9.66 1.16 -6.66
CA HIS A 21 -10.76 1.78 -7.42
C HIS A 21 -12.15 1.40 -6.91
N ASN A 22 -12.23 0.59 -5.85
CA ASN A 22 -13.50 0.25 -5.22
C ASN A 22 -14.18 1.51 -4.68
N ALA A 23 -15.51 1.60 -4.86
CA ALA A 23 -16.29 2.79 -4.49
C ALA A 23 -16.21 3.15 -3.00
N ASN A 24 -15.92 2.18 -2.13
CA ASN A 24 -15.79 2.41 -0.69
C ASN A 24 -14.36 2.67 -0.26
N VAL A 25 -13.37 2.23 -1.05
CA VAL A 25 -11.94 2.39 -0.75
C VAL A 25 -11.41 3.72 -1.27
N ALA A 26 -11.74 4.07 -2.50
CA ALA A 26 -11.18 5.25 -3.16
C ALA A 26 -11.39 6.55 -2.36
N PRO A 27 -12.58 6.83 -1.79
CA PRO A 27 -12.76 8.04 -0.98
C PRO A 27 -11.88 8.07 0.27
N GLU A 28 -11.66 6.91 0.90
CA GLU A 28 -10.79 6.85 2.08
C GLU A 28 -9.34 7.09 1.72
N LEU A 29 -8.88 6.57 0.59
CA LEU A 29 -7.51 6.77 0.13
C LEU A 29 -7.23 8.22 -0.27
N GLN A 30 -8.25 8.99 -0.66
CA GLN A 30 -8.07 10.41 -0.98
C GLN A 30 -7.65 11.24 0.22
N ARG A 31 -7.83 10.73 1.43
CA ARG A 31 -7.38 11.40 2.66
C ARG A 31 -5.92 11.15 2.96
N PHE A 32 -5.27 10.25 2.23
CA PHE A 32 -3.88 9.88 2.41
C PHE A 32 -2.99 10.68 1.46
N VAL A 33 -1.76 10.90 1.86
CA VAL A 33 -0.71 11.24 0.90
C VAL A 33 -0.29 9.91 0.27
N LEU A 34 -0.55 9.76 -1.02
CA LEU A 34 -0.28 8.52 -1.75
C LEU A 34 1.01 8.68 -2.56
N LEU A 35 1.97 7.81 -2.29
CA LEU A 35 3.22 7.75 -3.02
C LEU A 35 3.35 6.37 -3.66
N GLN A 36 3.89 6.31 -4.86
CA GLN A 36 4.16 5.05 -5.53
C GLN A 36 5.64 4.96 -5.88
N ALA A 37 6.27 3.86 -5.45
CA ALA A 37 7.61 3.52 -5.87
C ALA A 37 7.51 2.50 -7.01
N ASP A 38 7.68 2.95 -8.24
CA ASP A 38 7.65 2.08 -9.41
C ASP A 38 9.02 1.46 -9.62
N VAL A 39 9.12 0.17 -9.36
CA VAL A 39 10.37 -0.59 -9.48
C VAL A 39 10.39 -1.46 -10.74
N THR A 40 9.55 -1.15 -11.72
CA THR A 40 9.41 -1.93 -12.96
C THR A 40 10.74 -2.16 -13.66
N ALA A 41 11.57 -1.13 -13.73
CA ALA A 41 12.86 -1.20 -14.45
C ALA A 41 13.93 -2.00 -13.70
N ASN A 42 13.70 -2.31 -12.43
CA ASN A 42 14.61 -3.10 -11.60
C ASN A 42 16.03 -2.53 -11.60
N ARG A 43 16.14 -1.20 -11.52
CA ARG A 43 17.43 -0.50 -11.52
C ARG A 43 18.16 -0.72 -10.20
N PRO A 44 19.49 -0.51 -10.14
CA PRO A 44 20.22 -0.64 -8.87
C PRO A 44 19.66 0.21 -7.74
N GLN A 45 19.20 1.45 -8.01
CA GLN A 45 18.57 2.29 -6.99
C GLN A 45 17.22 1.75 -6.54
N ASP A 46 16.47 1.07 -7.42
CA ASP A 46 15.21 0.43 -7.05
C ASP A 46 15.46 -0.75 -6.11
N ILE A 47 16.43 -1.59 -6.44
CA ILE A 47 16.83 -2.73 -5.62
C ILE A 47 17.31 -2.25 -4.25
N LYS A 48 18.12 -1.19 -4.22
CA LYS A 48 18.64 -0.62 -2.98
C LYS A 48 17.50 -0.11 -2.08
N LEU A 49 16.50 0.56 -2.67
CA LEU A 49 15.31 1.02 -1.94
C LEU A 49 14.56 -0.15 -1.32
N LEU A 50 14.28 -1.19 -2.11
CA LEU A 50 13.56 -2.37 -1.62
C LEU A 50 14.31 -3.04 -0.48
N MET A 51 15.63 -3.18 -0.61
CA MET A 51 16.46 -3.79 0.42
C MET A 51 16.51 -2.94 1.69
N SER A 52 16.63 -1.62 1.56
CA SER A 52 16.71 -0.73 2.71
C SER A 52 15.43 -0.71 3.53
N LEU A 53 14.29 -0.97 2.91
CA LEU A 53 12.98 -1.02 3.57
C LEU A 53 12.51 -2.45 3.85
N ASN A 54 13.36 -3.45 3.60
CA ASN A 54 13.04 -4.87 3.81
C ASN A 54 11.79 -5.33 3.05
N VAL A 55 11.62 -4.87 1.81
CA VAL A 55 10.51 -5.28 0.96
C VAL A 55 10.89 -6.59 0.27
N LEU A 56 10.18 -7.67 0.59
CA LEU A 56 10.49 -9.01 0.11
C LEU A 56 9.60 -9.47 -1.04
N GLY A 57 8.55 -8.72 -1.36
CA GLY A 57 7.64 -9.07 -2.44
C GLY A 57 6.73 -7.91 -2.79
N LEU A 58 6.00 -8.03 -3.92
CA LEU A 58 5.09 -7.01 -4.41
C LEU A 58 3.67 -7.59 -4.54
N PRO A 59 2.64 -6.78 -4.36
CA PRO A 59 2.71 -5.40 -3.88
C PRO A 59 3.05 -5.34 -2.39
N THR A 60 3.69 -4.27 -1.95
CA THR A 60 3.87 -3.96 -0.54
C THR A 60 3.40 -2.55 -0.30
N LEU A 61 2.59 -2.36 0.73
CA LEU A 61 2.10 -1.06 1.16
C LEU A 61 2.67 -0.74 2.53
N ASP A 62 3.35 0.38 2.65
CA ASP A 62 3.85 0.92 3.92
C ASP A 62 3.04 2.14 4.32
N PHE A 63 2.87 2.32 5.62
CA PHE A 63 2.06 3.38 6.18
C PHE A 63 2.84 4.20 7.20
N TRP A 64 2.53 5.49 7.24
CA TRP A 64 3.02 6.43 8.24
C TRP A 64 1.82 7.17 8.82
N ASP A 65 1.92 7.56 10.09
CA ASP A 65 0.86 8.35 10.72
C ASP A 65 0.95 9.84 10.30
N ALA A 66 0.05 10.66 10.84
CA ALA A 66 -0.01 12.08 10.52
C ALA A 66 1.24 12.85 10.96
N ASN A 67 2.01 12.30 11.89
CA ASN A 67 3.25 12.91 12.39
C ASN A 67 4.49 12.43 11.61
N GLY A 68 4.31 11.58 10.59
CA GLY A 68 5.42 11.03 9.83
C GLY A 68 6.12 9.85 10.48
N GLU A 69 5.54 9.30 11.55
CA GLU A 69 6.09 8.13 12.21
C GLU A 69 5.70 6.86 11.46
N PRO A 70 6.66 5.95 11.19
CA PRO A 70 6.33 4.71 10.48
C PRO A 70 5.47 3.79 11.33
N LEU A 71 4.56 3.07 10.65
CA LEU A 71 3.67 2.10 11.26
C LEU A 71 3.98 0.71 10.70
N PRO A 72 5.06 0.07 11.16
CA PRO A 72 5.49 -1.22 10.57
C PRO A 72 4.45 -2.34 10.75
N ALA A 73 3.65 -2.29 11.80
CA ALA A 73 2.59 -3.27 12.02
C ALA A 73 1.45 -3.16 10.99
N ALA A 74 1.33 -2.02 10.31
CA ALA A 74 0.31 -1.80 9.29
C ALA A 74 0.74 -2.25 7.89
N ARG A 75 2.00 -2.65 7.71
CA ARG A 75 2.51 -3.10 6.40
C ARG A 75 1.67 -4.23 5.84
N LEU A 76 1.32 -4.12 4.56
CA LEU A 76 0.66 -5.18 3.80
C LEU A 76 1.57 -5.68 2.70
N THR A 77 1.61 -6.99 2.52
CA THR A 77 2.30 -7.63 1.40
C THR A 77 1.33 -8.57 0.70
N GLY A 78 1.22 -8.45 -0.63
CA GLY A 78 0.32 -9.25 -1.43
C GLY A 78 -1.05 -8.59 -1.63
N PHE A 79 -1.86 -9.21 -2.49
CA PHE A 79 -3.18 -8.69 -2.84
C PHE A 79 -4.17 -8.83 -1.67
N MET A 80 -5.02 -7.82 -1.50
CA MET A 80 -6.11 -7.84 -0.55
C MET A 80 -7.36 -7.23 -1.17
N LYS A 81 -8.51 -7.90 -1.01
CA LYS A 81 -9.80 -7.39 -1.49
C LYS A 81 -10.23 -6.15 -0.71
N ALA A 82 -11.22 -5.41 -1.27
CA ALA A 82 -11.66 -4.14 -0.73
C ALA A 82 -12.12 -4.19 0.73
N ASN A 83 -13.01 -5.12 1.09
CA ASN A 83 -13.53 -5.18 2.46
C ASN A 83 -12.46 -5.53 3.49
N PRO A 84 -11.64 -6.57 3.29
CA PRO A 84 -10.51 -6.82 4.19
C PRO A 84 -9.52 -5.66 4.26
N PHE A 85 -9.30 -4.95 3.15
CA PHE A 85 -8.41 -3.80 3.12
C PHE A 85 -8.93 -2.65 4.00
N LEU A 86 -10.23 -2.33 3.88
CA LEU A 86 -10.85 -1.30 4.73
C LEU A 86 -10.76 -1.68 6.21
N LYS A 87 -11.00 -2.94 6.52
CA LYS A 87 -10.90 -3.44 7.89
C LYS A 87 -9.47 -3.32 8.42
N HIS A 88 -8.48 -3.60 7.58
CA HIS A 88 -7.07 -3.44 7.93
C HIS A 88 -6.74 -1.99 8.27
N LEU A 89 -7.25 -1.04 7.48
CA LEU A 89 -7.05 0.38 7.74
C LEU A 89 -7.70 0.80 9.05
N GLU A 90 -8.92 0.32 9.34
CA GLU A 90 -9.60 0.59 10.61
C GLU A 90 -8.82 0.06 11.81
N GLN A 91 -8.37 -1.20 11.72
CA GLN A 91 -7.65 -1.87 12.81
C GLN A 91 -6.33 -1.19 13.15
N ASN A 92 -5.73 -0.53 12.18
CA ASN A 92 -4.49 0.22 12.36
C ASN A 92 -4.74 1.72 12.59
N GLN A 93 -6.00 2.10 12.80
CA GLN A 93 -6.42 3.49 13.11
C GLN A 93 -6.03 4.48 12.01
N LEU A 94 -5.97 4.00 10.76
CA LEU A 94 -5.64 4.82 9.59
C LEU A 94 -6.88 5.48 9.01
N ILE A 95 -8.05 4.92 9.25
CA ILE A 95 -9.34 5.51 8.93
C ILE A 95 -10.26 5.36 10.14
N LYS A 96 -11.36 6.13 10.16
CA LYS A 96 -12.32 6.04 11.25
C LYS A 96 -13.14 4.75 11.14
N SER A 97 -13.31 4.07 12.26
CA SER A 97 -14.21 2.94 12.35
C SER A 97 -15.64 3.41 12.18
N GLU A 98 -16.42 2.72 11.33
CA GLU A 98 -17.85 2.94 11.21
C GLU A 98 -18.58 2.19 12.33
N GLY A 99 -19.20 2.91 13.18
CA GLY A 99 -19.99 2.33 14.25
C GLY A 99 -19.75 2.89 15.57
#